data_e16cf5c4025d705697be622961bbd15c
#
_entry.id   e16cf5c4025d705697be622961bbd15c
#
_cell.length_a   1.000
_cell.length_b   1.000
_cell.length_c   1.000
_cell.angle_alpha   90.00
_cell.angle_beta   90.00
_cell.angle_gamma   90.00
#
_symmetry.space_group_name_H-M   'P 1'
#
loop_
_entity.id
_entity.type
_entity.pdbx_description
1 polymer ?
#
loop_
_entity_poly.entity_id
_entity_poly.type
_entity_poly.pdbx_seq_one_letter_code
_entity_poly.pdbx_strand_id
1 'polypeptide(L)'
;MKEVIEETLRLLKKKEPCVLATVVRTKGMTPQKAGAKQLIRQDGSSVGTLGGGCVEGDIWFYAKQMLREKSGPQFRDYYLNEDVAAKDGLVCGGTMYFFIEPFWQPQAYLQFADEITNAYRIGPPVSLATVISGPDEKSLGKKTLIREDGSTLGSLENEKLLAEVIKVGRKLAAFGKNQIVQSDDGTEVYIEGFTTPPTLVIMGGGHVGRTIYNLALTLGFRIYIVDDRPEFSNKERFPQAAETIVGDFENGLDNVPVNFNTFILVATRGHRYDDAATRSAIKTEARYIGLLGSKRKNLMIFRDLLKNGISPDRIREINAPVGLNIGALTPEELAVSIMAEIIKCIRGGDGKPMKMGMESLLEQIEMLPEPTKKPVF
;
A
#
# COMPACT_ATOMS: atom_id res chain seq x y z
N MET A 1 8.29 -2.08 -4.64
CA MET A 1 8.49 -0.67 -4.22
C MET A 1 9.55 -0.54 -3.14
N LYS A 2 9.47 -1.28 -2.03
CA LYS A 2 10.49 -1.28 -0.96
C LYS A 2 11.89 -1.55 -1.50
N GLU A 3 12.06 -2.60 -2.32
CA GLU A 3 13.32 -2.98 -2.95
C GLU A 3 13.93 -1.84 -3.79
N VAL A 4 13.11 -1.11 -4.56
CA VAL A 4 13.56 0.04 -5.36
C VAL A 4 14.10 1.15 -4.46
N ILE A 5 13.40 1.45 -3.37
CA ILE A 5 13.86 2.48 -2.40
C ILE A 5 15.13 2.04 -1.69
N GLU A 6 15.19 0.79 -1.20
CA GLU A 6 16.38 0.27 -0.52
C GLU A 6 17.61 0.29 -1.46
N GLU A 7 17.43 -0.09 -2.71
CA GLU A 7 18.52 -0.04 -3.70
C GLU A 7 18.91 1.40 -4.04
N THR A 8 17.94 2.31 -4.20
CA THR A 8 18.24 3.74 -4.37
C THR A 8 19.12 4.26 -3.25
N LEU A 9 18.73 4.00 -1.99
CA LEU A 9 19.49 4.44 -0.82
C LEU A 9 20.88 3.79 -0.74
N ARG A 10 21.02 2.53 -1.15
CA ARG A 10 22.30 1.83 -1.20
C ARG A 10 23.27 2.51 -2.17
N LEU A 11 22.80 2.85 -3.38
CA LEU A 11 23.61 3.55 -4.39
C LEU A 11 24.02 4.95 -3.91
N LEU A 12 23.06 5.70 -3.36
CA LEU A 12 23.31 7.06 -2.87
C LEU A 12 24.34 7.08 -1.73
N LYS A 13 24.29 6.11 -0.80
CA LYS A 13 25.31 5.94 0.26
C LYS A 13 26.69 5.67 -0.32
N LYS A 14 26.78 4.97 -1.45
CA LYS A 14 28.02 4.72 -2.19
C LYS A 14 28.43 5.88 -3.11
N LYS A 15 27.64 6.95 -3.19
CA LYS A 15 27.82 8.07 -4.12
C LYS A 15 27.82 7.63 -5.60
N GLU A 16 27.08 6.57 -5.90
CA GLU A 16 26.88 6.05 -7.24
C GLU A 16 25.67 6.78 -7.89
N PRO A 17 25.85 7.48 -9.01
CA PRO A 17 24.73 8.16 -9.69
C PRO A 17 23.69 7.17 -10.17
N CYS A 18 22.41 7.54 -10.05
CA CYS A 18 21.30 6.77 -10.54
C CYS A 18 20.12 7.69 -10.91
N VAL A 19 19.13 7.14 -11.60
CA VAL A 19 17.88 7.83 -11.93
C VAL A 19 16.71 7.03 -11.38
N LEU A 20 15.81 7.71 -10.70
CA LEU A 20 14.56 7.15 -10.24
C LEU A 20 13.40 7.69 -11.08
N ALA A 21 12.72 6.82 -11.81
CA ALA A 21 11.49 7.14 -12.50
C ALA A 21 10.29 6.69 -11.65
N THR A 22 9.35 7.59 -11.41
CA THR A 22 8.14 7.34 -10.63
C THR A 22 6.91 7.67 -11.46
N VAL A 23 5.95 6.75 -11.55
CA VAL A 23 4.61 7.04 -12.06
C VAL A 23 3.89 7.89 -11.02
N VAL A 24 3.61 9.14 -11.32
CA VAL A 24 2.99 10.08 -10.36
C VAL A 24 1.49 10.24 -10.59
N ARG A 25 1.03 9.99 -11.82
CA ARG A 25 -0.39 10.05 -12.21
C ARG A 25 -0.66 9.08 -13.36
N THR A 26 -1.90 8.58 -13.44
CA THR A 26 -2.39 7.81 -14.59
C THR A 26 -3.79 8.26 -14.98
N LYS A 27 -4.11 8.16 -16.28
CA LYS A 27 -5.45 8.42 -16.83
C LYS A 27 -5.82 7.27 -17.76
N GLY A 28 -7.02 6.73 -17.64
CA GLY A 28 -7.48 5.59 -18.43
C GLY A 28 -6.85 4.26 -18.00
N MET A 29 -6.83 3.29 -18.92
CA MET A 29 -6.20 1.98 -18.66
C MET A 29 -4.69 2.07 -18.84
N THR A 30 -3.96 1.72 -17.80
CA THR A 30 -2.49 1.74 -17.76
C THR A 30 -1.92 0.48 -17.15
N PRO A 31 -0.74 0.01 -17.59
CA PRO A 31 -0.13 -1.21 -17.09
C PRO A 31 0.31 -1.11 -15.62
N GLN A 32 0.57 0.10 -15.14
CA GLN A 32 0.90 0.38 -13.74
C GLN A 32 0.08 1.56 -13.21
N LYS A 33 0.03 1.67 -11.89
CA LYS A 33 -0.64 2.75 -11.15
C LYS A 33 0.37 3.74 -10.60
N ALA A 34 -0.13 4.93 -10.21
CA ALA A 34 0.68 5.91 -9.49
C ALA A 34 1.37 5.25 -8.28
N GLY A 35 2.64 5.58 -8.07
CA GLY A 35 3.53 4.98 -7.09
C GLY A 35 4.48 3.93 -7.65
N ALA A 36 4.21 3.33 -8.82
CA ALA A 36 5.16 2.43 -9.46
C ALA A 36 6.48 3.14 -9.77
N LYS A 37 7.59 2.43 -9.57
CA LYS A 37 8.94 2.99 -9.70
C LYS A 37 9.87 2.05 -10.44
N GLN A 38 10.81 2.65 -11.16
CA GLN A 38 11.97 1.98 -11.71
C GLN A 38 13.22 2.80 -11.43
N LEU A 39 14.22 2.15 -10.87
CA LEU A 39 15.56 2.70 -10.67
C LEU A 39 16.45 2.25 -11.82
N ILE A 40 17.14 3.19 -12.45
CA ILE A 40 18.10 2.93 -13.52
C ILE A 40 19.50 3.29 -13.01
N ARG A 41 20.43 2.34 -13.06
CA ARG A 41 21.80 2.50 -12.62
C ARG A 41 22.69 3.07 -13.75
N GLN A 42 23.88 3.48 -13.39
CA GLN A 42 24.85 4.04 -14.36
C GLN A 42 25.24 3.02 -15.44
N ASP A 43 25.34 1.73 -15.11
CA ASP A 43 25.62 0.66 -16.07
C ASP A 43 24.43 0.33 -17.00
N GLY A 44 23.25 0.86 -16.69
CA GLY A 44 22.01 0.63 -17.43
C GLY A 44 21.15 -0.50 -16.89
N SER A 45 21.60 -1.24 -15.88
CA SER A 45 20.76 -2.19 -15.19
C SER A 45 19.66 -1.47 -14.40
N SER A 46 18.52 -2.13 -14.16
CA SER A 46 17.38 -1.52 -13.49
C SER A 46 16.79 -2.42 -12.40
N VAL A 47 16.03 -1.80 -11.48
CA VAL A 47 15.23 -2.47 -10.44
C VAL A 47 13.85 -1.85 -10.40
N GLY A 48 12.82 -2.67 -10.26
CA GLY A 48 11.42 -2.24 -10.32
C GLY A 48 10.84 -2.28 -11.71
N THR A 49 9.61 -1.81 -11.87
CA THR A 49 8.88 -1.86 -13.15
C THR A 49 7.92 -0.68 -13.30
N LEU A 50 7.77 -0.23 -14.54
CA LEU A 50 6.77 0.78 -14.95
C LEU A 50 5.67 0.15 -15.83
N GLY A 51 5.65 -1.18 -15.95
CA GLY A 51 4.63 -1.93 -16.69
C GLY A 51 5.14 -2.70 -17.90
N GLY A 52 6.45 -2.67 -18.15
CA GLY A 52 7.10 -3.39 -19.26
C GLY A 52 6.95 -2.70 -20.62
N GLY A 53 7.46 -3.39 -21.66
CA GLY A 53 7.34 -2.97 -23.06
C GLY A 53 8.00 -1.63 -23.39
N CYS A 54 7.39 -0.92 -24.35
CA CYS A 54 7.93 0.33 -24.90
C CYS A 54 8.11 1.43 -23.86
N VAL A 55 7.21 1.52 -22.86
CA VAL A 55 7.26 2.52 -21.79
C VAL A 55 8.57 2.45 -21.01
N GLU A 56 8.95 1.25 -20.58
CA GLU A 56 10.20 1.06 -19.82
C GLU A 56 11.43 1.35 -20.69
N GLY A 57 11.39 0.97 -21.96
CA GLY A 57 12.46 1.23 -22.91
C GLY A 57 12.69 2.73 -23.11
N ASP A 58 11.63 3.51 -23.31
CA ASP A 58 11.73 4.95 -23.51
C ASP A 58 12.20 5.66 -22.24
N ILE A 59 11.63 5.32 -21.08
CA ILE A 59 12.05 5.88 -19.80
C ILE A 59 13.52 5.52 -19.51
N TRP A 60 13.92 4.29 -19.79
CA TRP A 60 15.31 3.86 -19.67
C TRP A 60 16.25 4.70 -20.57
N PHE A 61 15.84 4.95 -21.81
CA PHE A 61 16.62 5.77 -22.75
C PHE A 61 16.79 7.19 -22.22
N TYR A 62 15.70 7.84 -21.76
CA TYR A 62 15.75 9.16 -21.13
C TYR A 62 16.63 9.17 -19.89
N ALA A 63 16.51 8.18 -19.03
CA ALA A 63 17.35 8.08 -17.84
C ALA A 63 18.85 7.97 -18.19
N LYS A 64 19.21 7.20 -19.20
CA LYS A 64 20.59 7.09 -19.69
C LYS A 64 21.09 8.40 -20.30
N GLN A 65 20.24 9.14 -21.00
CA GLN A 65 20.56 10.45 -21.51
C GLN A 65 20.80 11.44 -20.35
N MET A 66 19.92 11.48 -19.34
CA MET A 66 20.08 12.33 -18.15
C MET A 66 21.38 12.04 -17.41
N LEU A 67 21.76 10.76 -17.27
CA LEU A 67 23.04 10.36 -16.67
C LEU A 67 24.25 10.86 -17.46
N ARG A 68 24.15 10.89 -18.77
CA ARG A 68 25.23 11.36 -19.68
C ARG A 68 25.37 12.89 -19.68
N GLU A 69 24.23 13.59 -19.74
CA GLU A 69 24.15 15.03 -19.86
C GLU A 69 24.18 15.77 -18.52
N LYS A 70 24.07 15.04 -17.41
CA LYS A 70 23.92 15.58 -16.04
C LYS A 70 22.74 16.56 -15.93
N SER A 71 21.62 16.26 -16.59
CA SER A 71 20.44 17.10 -16.58
C SER A 71 19.69 17.04 -15.23
N GLY A 72 18.79 18.01 -14.98
CA GLY A 72 17.93 18.06 -13.79
C GLY A 72 16.73 17.12 -13.89
N PRO A 73 15.86 17.09 -12.84
CA PRO A 73 14.65 16.31 -12.84
C PRO A 73 13.68 16.78 -13.93
N GLN A 74 12.86 15.88 -14.45
CA GLN A 74 11.90 16.14 -15.51
C GLN A 74 10.54 15.51 -15.21
N PHE A 75 9.48 16.24 -15.54
CA PHE A 75 8.12 15.71 -15.63
C PHE A 75 7.81 15.36 -17.08
N ARG A 76 7.28 14.15 -17.33
CA ARG A 76 6.94 13.69 -18.68
C ARG A 76 5.62 12.93 -18.67
N ASP A 77 4.83 13.13 -19.71
CA ASP A 77 3.68 12.31 -20.04
C ASP A 77 4.04 11.29 -21.12
N TYR A 78 3.35 10.18 -21.09
CA TYR A 78 3.48 9.10 -22.06
C TYR A 78 2.09 8.59 -22.43
N TYR A 79 1.72 8.82 -23.67
CA TYR A 79 0.44 8.38 -24.21
C TYR A 79 0.57 6.98 -24.79
N LEU A 80 -0.22 6.06 -24.26
CA LEU A 80 -0.31 4.67 -24.75
C LEU A 80 -1.31 4.63 -25.90
N ASN A 81 -0.86 4.88 -27.14
CA ASN A 81 -1.73 4.76 -28.29
C ASN A 81 -1.89 3.28 -28.70
N GLU A 82 -3.03 2.98 -29.35
CA GLU A 82 -3.40 1.62 -29.76
C GLU A 82 -2.38 1.01 -30.73
N ASP A 83 -1.69 1.81 -31.55
CA ASP A 83 -0.72 1.34 -32.54
C ASP A 83 0.59 0.83 -31.92
N VAL A 84 1.01 1.41 -30.77
CA VAL A 84 2.16 0.95 -29.98
C VAL A 84 1.75 -0.27 -29.14
N ALA A 85 0.56 -0.23 -28.56
CA ALA A 85 0.03 -1.31 -27.74
C ALA A 85 -0.28 -2.59 -28.54
N ALA A 86 -0.73 -2.45 -29.78
CA ALA A 86 -1.05 -3.58 -30.65
C ALA A 86 0.17 -4.42 -31.03
N LYS A 87 1.36 -3.85 -31.08
CA LYS A 87 2.61 -4.59 -31.35
C LYS A 87 2.99 -5.52 -30.19
N ASP A 88 2.63 -5.16 -28.96
CA ASP A 88 2.94 -5.92 -27.75
C ASP A 88 1.71 -6.69 -27.19
N GLY A 89 0.58 -6.70 -27.95
CA GLY A 89 -0.65 -7.40 -27.54
C GLY A 89 -1.38 -6.76 -26.36
N LEU A 90 -1.08 -5.49 -26.04
CA LEU A 90 -1.69 -4.73 -24.95
C LEU A 90 -2.77 -3.81 -25.52
N VAL A 91 -3.99 -3.87 -25.00
CA VAL A 91 -5.08 -2.93 -25.31
C VAL A 91 -5.11 -1.86 -24.21
N CYS A 92 -4.16 -0.94 -24.24
CA CYS A 92 -4.05 0.13 -23.24
C CYS A 92 -4.22 1.49 -23.95
N GLY A 93 -5.35 2.16 -23.73
CA GLY A 93 -5.63 3.51 -24.25
C GLY A 93 -5.51 4.59 -23.18
N GLY A 94 -4.47 4.54 -22.33
CA GLY A 94 -4.29 5.45 -21.22
C GLY A 94 -3.09 6.38 -21.35
N THR A 95 -2.95 7.32 -20.40
CA THR A 95 -1.78 8.19 -20.27
C THR A 95 -1.13 7.93 -18.93
N MET A 96 0.20 7.79 -18.93
CA MET A 96 1.03 7.71 -17.74
C MET A 96 1.86 8.98 -17.61
N TYR A 97 1.97 9.48 -16.40
CA TYR A 97 2.77 10.68 -16.09
C TYR A 97 3.91 10.27 -15.17
N PHE A 98 5.12 10.64 -15.57
CA PHE A 98 6.36 10.27 -14.90
C PHE A 98 7.08 11.48 -14.33
N PHE A 99 7.57 11.34 -13.12
CA PHE A 99 8.61 12.19 -12.60
C PHE A 99 9.92 11.41 -12.63
N ILE A 100 10.89 11.91 -13.41
CA ILE A 100 12.18 11.25 -13.64
C ILE A 100 13.24 12.09 -12.96
N GLU A 101 13.87 11.54 -11.94
CA GLU A 101 14.78 12.27 -11.07
C GLU A 101 16.18 11.65 -11.06
N PRO A 102 17.20 12.37 -11.58
CA PRO A 102 18.59 11.96 -11.45
C PRO A 102 19.15 12.37 -10.10
N PHE A 103 19.91 11.50 -9.47
CA PHE A 103 20.57 11.76 -8.20
C PHE A 103 22.08 11.97 -8.40
N TRP A 104 22.47 13.24 -8.56
CA TRP A 104 23.86 13.66 -8.63
C TRP A 104 24.44 14.02 -7.27
N GLN A 105 23.59 14.55 -6.38
CA GLN A 105 23.92 14.97 -5.02
C GLN A 105 23.15 14.10 -4.03
N PRO A 106 23.76 13.03 -3.54
CA PRO A 106 23.10 12.06 -2.67
C PRO A 106 22.41 12.67 -1.44
N GLN A 107 23.01 13.73 -0.88
CA GLN A 107 22.53 14.38 0.35
C GLN A 107 21.10 14.91 0.23
N ALA A 108 20.70 15.36 -0.95
CA ALA A 108 19.35 15.88 -1.20
C ALA A 108 18.24 14.85 -0.90
N TYR A 109 18.55 13.56 -1.00
CA TYR A 109 17.60 12.48 -0.69
C TYR A 109 17.99 11.70 0.59
N LEU A 110 19.28 11.55 0.88
CA LEU A 110 19.76 10.76 2.01
C LEU A 110 19.30 11.30 3.37
N GLN A 111 19.04 12.61 3.50
CA GLN A 111 18.50 13.17 4.72
C GLN A 111 17.15 12.55 5.11
N PHE A 112 16.36 12.03 4.16
CA PHE A 112 15.06 11.38 4.40
C PHE A 112 15.18 9.87 4.57
N ALA A 113 16.33 9.32 4.23
CA ALA A 113 16.55 7.88 4.04
C ALA A 113 16.26 7.05 5.29
N ASP A 114 16.73 7.53 6.43
CA ASP A 114 16.63 6.76 7.68
C ASP A 114 15.18 6.71 8.16
N GLU A 115 14.43 7.80 8.04
CA GLU A 115 13.02 7.83 8.40
C GLU A 115 12.15 6.99 7.45
N ILE A 116 12.39 7.07 6.14
CA ILE A 116 11.70 6.24 5.16
C ILE A 116 12.01 4.75 5.39
N THR A 117 13.28 4.42 5.64
CA THR A 117 13.69 3.04 5.92
C THR A 117 13.07 2.52 7.20
N ASN A 118 13.04 3.35 8.24
CA ASN A 118 12.42 3.03 9.53
C ASN A 118 10.92 2.79 9.39
N ALA A 119 10.21 3.66 8.63
CA ALA A 119 8.79 3.50 8.34
C ALA A 119 8.47 2.17 7.62
N TYR A 120 9.37 1.65 6.79
CA TYR A 120 9.23 0.32 6.17
C TYR A 120 9.55 -0.85 7.10
N ARG A 121 10.07 -0.61 8.29
CA ARG A 121 10.38 -1.67 9.28
C ARG A 121 9.27 -1.79 10.31
N ILE A 122 9.24 -0.93 11.28
CA ILE A 122 8.25 -0.89 12.38
C ILE A 122 8.04 0.54 12.90
N GLY A 123 8.71 1.52 12.30
CA GLY A 123 8.66 2.91 12.76
C GLY A 123 7.34 3.60 12.41
N PRO A 124 7.14 4.81 12.93
CA PRO A 124 5.98 5.61 12.61
C PRO A 124 5.90 5.88 11.10
N PRO A 125 4.69 5.99 10.55
CA PRO A 125 4.50 6.30 9.15
C PRO A 125 5.01 7.71 8.83
N VAL A 126 5.59 7.87 7.65
CA VAL A 126 6.01 9.18 7.12
C VAL A 126 5.50 9.35 5.69
N SER A 127 5.45 10.59 5.22
CA SER A 127 5.24 10.85 3.79
C SER A 127 6.32 11.78 3.25
N LEU A 128 6.64 11.60 1.96
CA LEU A 128 7.56 12.46 1.22
C LEU A 128 6.77 13.21 0.15
N ALA A 129 6.79 14.51 0.24
CA ALA A 129 6.24 15.41 -0.77
C ALA A 129 7.36 15.88 -1.70
N THR A 130 7.14 15.82 -3.00
CA THR A 130 8.09 16.21 -4.04
C THR A 130 7.41 17.14 -5.02
N VAL A 131 8.00 18.31 -5.30
CA VAL A 131 7.53 19.20 -6.37
C VAL A 131 7.83 18.54 -7.71
N ILE A 132 6.79 18.26 -8.48
CA ILE A 132 6.91 17.56 -9.77
C ILE A 132 6.65 18.44 -10.98
N SER A 133 5.98 19.57 -10.81
CA SER A 133 5.66 20.55 -11.85
C SER A 133 5.40 21.91 -11.21
N GLY A 134 5.64 23.00 -11.93
CA GLY A 134 5.36 24.36 -11.47
C GLY A 134 6.01 25.41 -12.35
N PRO A 135 5.67 26.70 -12.14
CA PRO A 135 6.21 27.82 -12.91
C PRO A 135 7.70 28.08 -12.63
N ASP A 136 8.19 27.71 -11.45
CA ASP A 136 9.60 27.83 -11.09
C ASP A 136 10.32 26.49 -11.27
N GLU A 137 11.10 26.37 -12.34
CA GLU A 137 11.91 25.19 -12.63
C GLU A 137 12.93 24.85 -11.54
N LYS A 138 13.39 25.83 -10.75
CA LYS A 138 14.33 25.61 -9.64
C LYS A 138 13.69 24.89 -8.45
N SER A 139 12.37 24.89 -8.38
CA SER A 139 11.62 24.16 -7.35
C SER A 139 11.43 22.69 -7.69
N LEU A 140 11.61 22.27 -8.95
CA LEU A 140 11.48 20.88 -9.37
C LEU A 140 12.39 19.95 -8.56
N GLY A 141 11.81 18.91 -8.02
CA GLY A 141 12.52 17.93 -7.18
C GLY A 141 12.75 18.36 -5.73
N LYS A 142 12.39 19.60 -5.33
CA LYS A 142 12.40 19.98 -3.90
C LYS A 142 11.48 19.06 -3.11
N LYS A 143 11.93 18.67 -1.91
CA LYS A 143 11.26 17.68 -1.09
C LYS A 143 11.05 18.16 0.34
N THR A 144 9.94 17.72 0.92
CA THR A 144 9.72 17.77 2.36
C THR A 144 9.15 16.44 2.85
N LEU A 145 9.76 15.91 3.91
CA LEU A 145 9.24 14.75 4.62
C LEU A 145 8.31 15.24 5.73
N ILE A 146 7.18 14.58 5.88
CA ILE A 146 6.14 14.90 6.86
C ILE A 146 5.98 13.72 7.81
N ARG A 147 6.10 13.97 9.12
CA ARG A 147 5.91 12.99 10.17
C ARG A 147 4.46 12.97 10.66
N GLU A 148 4.13 11.96 11.43
CA GLU A 148 2.79 11.77 11.99
C GLU A 148 2.31 12.93 12.85
N ASP A 149 3.21 13.55 13.62
CA ASP A 149 2.93 14.74 14.44
C ASP A 149 2.76 16.03 13.61
N GLY A 150 3.06 15.98 12.31
CA GLY A 150 3.01 17.13 11.40
C GLY A 150 4.32 17.89 11.30
N SER A 151 5.36 17.51 12.07
CA SER A 151 6.70 18.10 11.88
C SER A 151 7.28 17.71 10.52
N THR A 152 8.14 18.56 9.98
CA THR A 152 8.72 18.37 8.64
C THR A 152 10.23 18.34 8.68
N LEU A 153 10.82 17.69 7.67
CA LEU A 153 12.23 17.78 7.34
C LEU A 153 12.33 18.19 5.87
N GLY A 154 13.10 19.23 5.59
CA GLY A 154 13.06 19.95 4.30
C GLY A 154 11.96 21.00 4.28
N SER A 155 11.84 21.76 3.19
CA SER A 155 10.88 22.85 3.08
C SER A 155 10.34 23.00 1.66
N LEU A 156 9.09 23.43 1.56
CA LEU A 156 8.50 24.03 0.37
C LEU A 156 8.39 25.53 0.64
N GLU A 157 8.72 26.36 -0.34
CA GLU A 157 8.80 27.83 -0.18
C GLU A 157 7.43 28.49 0.03
N ASN A 158 6.35 27.85 -0.45
CA ASN A 158 4.99 28.35 -0.34
C ASN A 158 4.34 27.82 0.96
N GLU A 159 4.17 28.66 1.96
CA GLU A 159 3.62 28.28 3.28
C GLU A 159 2.17 27.75 3.20
N LYS A 160 1.32 28.33 2.31
CA LYS A 160 -0.07 27.88 2.12
C LYS A 160 -0.10 26.46 1.55
N LEU A 161 0.73 26.22 0.54
CA LEU A 161 0.89 24.89 -0.07
C LEU A 161 1.48 23.91 0.95
N LEU A 162 2.48 24.32 1.73
CA LEU A 162 3.08 23.47 2.76
C LEU A 162 2.05 23.02 3.81
N ALA A 163 1.17 23.92 4.27
CA ALA A 163 0.12 23.56 5.23
C ALA A 163 -0.85 22.51 4.66
N GLU A 164 -1.24 22.63 3.40
CA GLU A 164 -2.08 21.64 2.73
C GLU A 164 -1.35 20.30 2.53
N VAL A 165 -0.11 20.35 2.09
CA VAL A 165 0.76 19.18 1.91
C VAL A 165 0.96 18.43 3.23
N ILE A 166 1.14 19.11 4.35
CA ILE A 166 1.22 18.48 5.68
C ILE A 166 -0.09 17.76 6.02
N LYS A 167 -1.24 18.42 5.84
CA LYS A 167 -2.56 17.85 6.12
C LYS A 167 -2.83 16.59 5.30
N VAL A 168 -2.51 16.62 4.00
CA VAL A 168 -2.69 15.49 3.08
C VAL A 168 -1.64 14.41 3.37
N GLY A 169 -0.38 14.79 3.56
CA GLY A 169 0.74 13.89 3.81
C GLY A 169 0.52 12.99 5.02
N ARG A 170 0.04 13.55 6.14
CA ARG A 170 -0.30 12.76 7.34
C ARG A 170 -1.32 11.67 7.07
N LYS A 171 -2.37 11.97 6.28
CA LYS A 171 -3.38 10.97 5.89
C LYS A 171 -2.79 9.88 4.99
N LEU A 172 -1.96 10.28 4.03
CA LEU A 172 -1.36 9.35 3.07
C LEU A 172 -0.31 8.45 3.72
N ALA A 173 0.49 9.00 4.65
CA ALA A 173 1.48 8.27 5.41
C ALA A 173 0.86 7.04 6.09
N ALA A 174 -0.22 7.25 6.84
CA ALA A 174 -0.93 6.22 7.58
C ALA A 174 -1.41 5.04 6.71
N PHE A 175 -1.62 5.25 5.41
CA PHE A 175 -2.15 4.25 4.48
C PHE A 175 -1.15 3.79 3.40
N GLY A 176 0.08 4.33 3.39
CA GLY A 176 1.03 4.07 2.31
C GLY A 176 0.47 4.43 0.93
N LYS A 177 -0.36 5.49 0.86
CA LYS A 177 -1.01 5.96 -0.38
C LYS A 177 -0.24 7.14 -0.97
N ASN A 178 -0.60 7.50 -2.19
CA ASN A 178 -0.07 8.67 -2.87
C ASN A 178 -1.19 9.56 -3.44
N GLN A 179 -0.88 10.84 -3.60
CA GLN A 179 -1.79 11.84 -4.17
C GLN A 179 -0.98 13.04 -4.70
N ILE A 180 -1.51 13.75 -5.69
CA ILE A 180 -1.01 15.06 -6.10
C ILE A 180 -1.86 16.14 -5.45
N VAL A 181 -1.21 17.16 -4.91
CA VAL A 181 -1.80 18.43 -4.47
C VAL A 181 -1.34 19.50 -5.42
N GLN A 182 -2.24 20.38 -5.84
CA GLN A 182 -1.97 21.49 -6.74
C GLN A 182 -2.28 22.81 -6.04
N SER A 183 -1.36 23.77 -6.14
CA SER A 183 -1.56 25.13 -5.64
C SER A 183 -2.19 26.05 -6.68
N ASP A 184 -2.62 27.24 -6.24
CA ASP A 184 -3.27 28.26 -7.08
C ASP A 184 -2.35 28.77 -8.21
N ASP A 185 -1.05 28.72 -8.05
CA ASP A 185 -0.05 29.11 -9.06
C ASP A 185 0.29 28.01 -10.06
N GLY A 186 -0.37 26.84 -9.95
CA GLY A 186 -0.15 25.70 -10.81
C GLY A 186 0.98 24.76 -10.37
N THR A 187 1.64 25.01 -9.24
CA THR A 187 2.64 24.08 -8.70
C THR A 187 1.98 22.78 -8.26
N GLU A 188 2.49 21.64 -8.77
CA GLU A 188 2.04 20.31 -8.40
C GLU A 188 3.05 19.62 -7.49
N VAL A 189 2.55 19.07 -6.39
CA VAL A 189 3.33 18.32 -5.41
C VAL A 189 2.81 16.89 -5.34
N TYR A 190 3.65 15.94 -5.68
CA TYR A 190 3.38 14.52 -5.49
C TYR A 190 3.74 14.11 -4.07
N ILE A 191 2.78 13.57 -3.34
CA ILE A 191 2.93 13.13 -1.96
C ILE A 191 2.80 11.62 -1.92
N GLU A 192 3.78 10.95 -1.32
CA GLU A 192 3.82 9.50 -1.17
C GLU A 192 4.01 9.11 0.29
N GLY A 193 3.11 8.27 0.79
CA GLY A 193 3.18 7.73 2.14
C GLY A 193 4.04 6.47 2.22
N PHE A 194 4.82 6.36 3.30
CA PHE A 194 5.65 5.21 3.64
C PHE A 194 5.25 4.68 5.00
N THR A 195 4.98 3.38 5.08
CA THR A 195 4.55 2.71 6.31
C THR A 195 4.99 1.24 6.28
N THR A 196 4.91 0.57 7.41
CA THR A 196 5.17 -0.87 7.50
C THR A 196 4.26 -1.65 6.56
N PRO A 197 4.70 -2.82 6.08
CA PRO A 197 3.78 -3.80 5.54
C PRO A 197 2.64 -4.05 6.54
N PRO A 198 1.41 -4.30 6.07
CA PRO A 198 0.30 -4.58 6.95
C PRO A 198 0.64 -5.80 7.82
N THR A 199 0.39 -5.68 9.12
CA THR A 199 0.64 -6.75 10.09
C THR A 199 -0.66 -7.48 10.37
N LEU A 200 -0.68 -8.79 10.20
CA LEU A 200 -1.81 -9.66 10.59
C LEU A 200 -1.44 -10.44 11.84
N VAL A 201 -2.20 -10.25 12.90
CA VAL A 201 -2.11 -11.06 14.12
C VAL A 201 -3.23 -12.10 14.08
N ILE A 202 -2.88 -13.37 14.06
CA ILE A 202 -3.85 -14.48 14.09
C ILE A 202 -3.85 -15.05 15.51
N MET A 203 -4.93 -14.81 16.23
CA MET A 203 -5.18 -15.39 17.55
C MET A 203 -5.92 -16.71 17.36
N GLY A 204 -5.15 -17.80 17.32
CA GLY A 204 -5.59 -19.18 17.04
C GLY A 204 -4.86 -19.81 15.85
N GLY A 205 -3.86 -20.66 16.14
CA GLY A 205 -3.03 -21.37 15.14
C GLY A 205 -3.66 -22.66 14.59
N GLY A 206 -4.99 -22.84 14.72
CA GLY A 206 -5.73 -23.99 14.20
C GLY A 206 -5.73 -24.08 12.66
N HIS A 207 -6.60 -24.96 12.11
CA HIS A 207 -6.66 -25.17 10.65
C HIS A 207 -7.03 -23.89 9.89
N VAL A 208 -8.06 -23.17 10.32
CA VAL A 208 -8.46 -21.90 9.67
C VAL A 208 -7.36 -20.86 9.79
N GLY A 209 -6.75 -20.70 10.98
CA GLY A 209 -5.62 -19.79 11.18
C GLY A 209 -4.44 -20.09 10.25
N ARG A 210 -4.13 -21.37 10.04
CA ARG A 210 -3.06 -21.79 9.12
C ARG A 210 -3.38 -21.49 7.66
N THR A 211 -4.62 -21.70 7.25
CA THR A 211 -5.03 -21.39 5.87
C THR A 211 -4.96 -19.89 5.60
N ILE A 212 -5.43 -19.07 6.56
CA ILE A 212 -5.33 -17.60 6.46
C ILE A 212 -3.87 -17.14 6.46
N TYR A 213 -3.01 -17.73 7.29
CA TYR A 213 -1.56 -17.45 7.30
C TYR A 213 -0.95 -17.65 5.91
N ASN A 214 -1.22 -18.78 5.24
CA ASN A 214 -0.67 -19.07 3.92
C ASN A 214 -1.08 -18.01 2.88
N LEU A 215 -2.35 -17.63 2.88
CA LEU A 215 -2.86 -16.61 1.96
C LEU A 215 -2.31 -15.22 2.29
N ALA A 216 -2.23 -14.86 3.56
CA ALA A 216 -1.70 -13.58 4.01
C ALA A 216 -0.21 -13.40 3.67
N LEU A 217 0.60 -14.46 3.72
CA LEU A 217 1.99 -14.44 3.24
C LEU A 217 2.07 -14.06 1.76
N THR A 218 1.26 -14.68 0.92
CA THR A 218 1.20 -14.38 -0.52
C THR A 218 0.82 -12.92 -0.79
N LEU A 219 0.02 -12.34 0.10
CA LEU A 219 -0.43 -10.95 0.04
C LEU A 219 0.56 -9.95 0.67
N GLY A 220 1.71 -10.43 1.19
CA GLY A 220 2.78 -9.60 1.72
C GLY A 220 2.56 -9.07 3.14
N PHE A 221 1.71 -9.72 3.93
CA PHE A 221 1.53 -9.39 5.35
C PHE A 221 2.70 -9.86 6.20
N ARG A 222 3.06 -9.06 7.20
CA ARG A 222 3.87 -9.50 8.33
C ARG A 222 2.95 -10.20 9.33
N ILE A 223 3.25 -11.44 9.71
CA ILE A 223 2.30 -12.28 10.44
C ILE A 223 2.83 -12.65 11.82
N TYR A 224 1.97 -12.49 12.82
CA TYR A 224 2.16 -12.99 14.19
C TYR A 224 1.09 -14.04 14.48
N ILE A 225 1.50 -15.11 15.15
CA ILE A 225 0.58 -16.18 15.56
C ILE A 225 0.57 -16.22 17.09
N VAL A 226 -0.62 -16.21 17.68
CA VAL A 226 -0.83 -16.37 19.12
C VAL A 226 -1.73 -17.58 19.35
N ASP A 227 -1.27 -18.56 20.10
CA ASP A 227 -2.09 -19.72 20.56
C ASP A 227 -1.58 -20.15 21.92
N ASP A 228 -2.45 -20.61 22.81
CA ASP A 228 -2.09 -21.09 24.14
C ASP A 228 -1.45 -22.49 24.14
N ARG A 229 -1.43 -23.13 22.98
CA ARG A 229 -0.87 -24.48 22.78
C ARG A 229 0.40 -24.43 21.94
N PRO A 230 1.53 -24.96 22.44
CA PRO A 230 2.81 -24.93 21.72
C PRO A 230 2.75 -25.62 20.33
N GLU A 231 1.96 -26.69 20.20
CA GLU A 231 1.79 -27.40 18.93
C GLU A 231 1.04 -26.59 17.86
N PHE A 232 0.32 -25.52 18.25
CA PHE A 232 -0.41 -24.64 17.36
C PHE A 232 0.24 -23.26 17.16
N SER A 233 1.30 -22.94 17.93
CA SER A 233 2.07 -21.69 17.77
C SER A 233 3.56 -21.97 17.80
N ASN A 234 4.11 -22.45 16.67
CA ASN A 234 5.54 -22.77 16.54
C ASN A 234 6.05 -22.50 15.11
N LYS A 235 7.37 -22.44 14.97
CA LYS A 235 8.03 -22.15 13.69
C LYS A 235 7.98 -23.31 12.69
N GLU A 236 7.80 -24.53 13.12
CA GLU A 236 7.61 -25.68 12.22
C GLU A 236 6.28 -25.54 11.46
N ARG A 237 5.24 -25.14 12.18
CA ARG A 237 3.91 -24.92 11.62
C ARG A 237 3.78 -23.61 10.82
N PHE A 238 4.50 -22.57 11.24
CA PHE A 238 4.46 -21.21 10.68
C PHE A 238 5.87 -20.67 10.40
N PRO A 239 6.60 -21.25 9.44
CA PRO A 239 8.04 -20.99 9.25
C PRO A 239 8.36 -19.54 8.88
N GLN A 240 7.48 -18.85 8.17
CA GLN A 240 7.67 -17.46 7.72
C GLN A 240 6.90 -16.44 8.58
N ALA A 241 6.27 -16.84 9.67
CA ALA A 241 5.71 -15.88 10.62
C ALA A 241 6.83 -15.00 11.18
N ALA A 242 6.56 -13.71 11.41
CA ALA A 242 7.49 -12.83 12.11
C ALA A 242 7.78 -13.40 13.49
N GLU A 243 6.72 -13.81 14.20
CA GLU A 243 6.81 -14.45 15.50
C GLU A 243 5.66 -15.42 15.74
N THR A 244 5.93 -16.46 16.55
CA THR A 244 4.94 -17.40 17.06
C THR A 244 4.98 -17.33 18.59
N ILE A 245 3.87 -16.94 19.19
CA ILE A 245 3.74 -16.64 20.62
C ILE A 245 2.88 -17.72 21.25
N VAL A 246 3.45 -18.45 22.21
CA VAL A 246 2.72 -19.37 23.05
C VAL A 246 2.33 -18.65 24.32
N GLY A 247 1.03 -18.40 24.51
CA GLY A 247 0.54 -17.65 25.66
C GLY A 247 -1.00 -17.63 25.70
N ASP A 248 -1.55 -17.20 26.83
CA ASP A 248 -2.98 -17.01 26.93
C ASP A 248 -3.46 -15.88 26.00
N PHE A 249 -4.73 -15.93 25.64
CA PHE A 249 -5.30 -14.95 24.71
C PHE A 249 -5.62 -13.58 25.36
N GLU A 250 -5.53 -13.47 26.67
CA GLU A 250 -5.77 -12.22 27.38
C GLU A 250 -4.55 -11.28 27.31
N ASN A 251 -3.33 -11.87 27.38
CA ASN A 251 -2.07 -11.15 27.39
C ASN A 251 -1.21 -11.40 26.14
N GLY A 252 -1.69 -12.26 25.23
CA GLY A 252 -0.92 -12.68 24.03
C GLY A 252 -0.55 -11.57 23.06
N LEU A 253 -1.17 -10.39 23.19
CA LEU A 253 -0.85 -9.22 22.37
C LEU A 253 0.21 -8.31 23.00
N ASP A 254 0.60 -8.50 24.26
CA ASP A 254 1.51 -7.59 24.98
C ASP A 254 2.91 -7.50 24.32
N ASN A 255 3.35 -8.58 23.68
CA ASN A 255 4.61 -8.62 22.95
C ASN A 255 4.47 -8.43 21.43
N VAL A 256 3.29 -8.13 20.94
CA VAL A 256 3.05 -7.84 19.53
C VAL A 256 3.13 -6.32 19.30
N PRO A 257 3.94 -5.85 18.35
CA PRO A 257 4.00 -4.42 18.04
C PRO A 257 2.74 -3.99 17.27
N VAL A 258 1.63 -3.82 18.01
CA VAL A 258 0.36 -3.36 17.45
C VAL A 258 0.46 -1.87 17.14
N ASN A 259 0.11 -1.51 15.91
CA ASN A 259 0.07 -0.14 15.44
C ASN A 259 -1.14 0.05 14.51
N PHE A 260 -1.29 1.27 13.98
CA PHE A 260 -2.35 1.62 13.05
C PHE A 260 -2.46 0.72 11.80
N ASN A 261 -1.39 0.02 11.38
CA ASN A 261 -1.41 -0.89 10.22
C ASN A 261 -1.51 -2.37 10.65
N THR A 262 -2.03 -2.61 11.86
CA THR A 262 -2.24 -3.96 12.40
C THR A 262 -3.70 -4.38 12.24
N PHE A 263 -3.88 -5.62 11.83
CA PHE A 263 -5.15 -6.32 11.63
C PHE A 263 -5.16 -7.52 12.57
N ILE A 264 -6.10 -7.61 13.49
CA ILE A 264 -6.21 -8.71 14.44
C ILE A 264 -7.36 -9.61 14.02
N LEU A 265 -7.09 -10.90 13.89
CA LEU A 265 -8.10 -11.92 13.64
C LEU A 265 -8.22 -12.85 14.83
N VAL A 266 -9.38 -12.88 15.42
CA VAL A 266 -9.73 -13.82 16.49
C VAL A 266 -10.37 -15.07 15.86
N ALA A 267 -9.63 -16.19 15.90
CA ALA A 267 -10.01 -17.47 15.31
C ALA A 267 -9.66 -18.64 16.25
N THR A 268 -9.97 -18.49 17.53
CA THR A 268 -9.62 -19.48 18.56
C THR A 268 -10.55 -20.71 18.53
N ARG A 269 -10.27 -21.71 19.37
CA ARG A 269 -11.00 -22.98 19.37
C ARG A 269 -12.36 -22.96 20.11
N GLY A 270 -12.73 -21.85 20.75
CA GLY A 270 -13.95 -21.85 21.54
C GLY A 270 -14.36 -20.53 22.15
N HIS A 271 -15.60 -20.42 22.53
CA HIS A 271 -16.25 -19.20 23.01
C HIS A 271 -15.47 -18.46 24.12
N ARG A 272 -14.98 -19.18 25.13
CA ARG A 272 -14.21 -18.61 26.26
C ARG A 272 -12.92 -17.97 25.81
N TYR A 273 -12.24 -18.59 24.87
CA TYR A 273 -10.99 -18.10 24.33
C TYR A 273 -11.20 -16.93 23.36
N ASP A 274 -12.27 -16.98 22.54
CA ASP A 274 -12.61 -15.87 21.66
C ASP A 274 -13.00 -14.62 22.47
N ASP A 275 -13.68 -14.78 23.61
CA ASP A 275 -14.00 -13.66 24.49
C ASP A 275 -12.73 -13.00 25.05
N ALA A 276 -11.79 -13.79 25.59
CA ALA A 276 -10.51 -13.28 26.09
C ALA A 276 -9.69 -12.60 24.99
N ALA A 277 -9.57 -13.23 23.82
CA ALA A 277 -8.86 -12.69 22.66
C ALA A 277 -9.50 -11.38 22.15
N THR A 278 -10.84 -11.32 22.10
CA THR A 278 -11.55 -10.12 21.66
C THR A 278 -11.38 -8.98 22.66
N ARG A 279 -11.41 -9.26 23.96
CA ARG A 279 -11.12 -8.27 25.01
C ARG A 279 -9.70 -7.72 24.93
N SER A 280 -8.72 -8.57 24.63
CA SER A 280 -7.35 -8.14 24.40
C SER A 280 -7.26 -7.26 23.16
N ALA A 281 -7.82 -7.71 22.04
CA ALA A 281 -7.77 -6.99 20.76
C ALA A 281 -8.42 -5.60 20.82
N ILE A 282 -9.57 -5.46 21.49
CA ILE A 282 -10.32 -4.19 21.53
C ILE A 282 -9.63 -3.10 22.36
N LYS A 283 -8.66 -3.45 23.20
CA LYS A 283 -7.85 -2.51 23.98
C LYS A 283 -6.72 -1.89 23.14
N THR A 284 -6.44 -2.45 21.98
CA THR A 284 -5.34 -2.02 21.11
C THR A 284 -5.75 -0.93 20.12
N GLU A 285 -4.74 -0.30 19.51
CA GLU A 285 -4.90 0.65 18.40
C GLU A 285 -4.94 -0.05 17.02
N ALA A 286 -5.28 -1.34 16.98
CA ALA A 286 -5.38 -2.09 15.74
C ALA A 286 -6.46 -1.47 14.83
N ARG A 287 -6.13 -1.33 13.55
CA ARG A 287 -7.02 -0.78 12.53
C ARG A 287 -8.27 -1.65 12.26
N TYR A 288 -8.15 -2.93 12.52
CA TYR A 288 -9.16 -3.92 12.19
C TYR A 288 -9.15 -5.05 13.21
N ILE A 289 -10.33 -5.40 13.68
CA ILE A 289 -10.55 -6.57 14.53
C ILE A 289 -11.62 -7.42 13.86
N GLY A 290 -11.26 -8.65 13.48
CA GLY A 290 -12.17 -9.64 12.92
C GLY A 290 -12.43 -10.77 13.91
N LEU A 291 -13.67 -11.14 14.10
CA LEU A 291 -14.07 -12.24 14.98
C LEU A 291 -14.72 -13.36 14.18
N LEU A 292 -14.08 -14.52 14.15
CA LEU A 292 -14.57 -15.72 13.50
C LEU A 292 -15.61 -16.42 14.38
N GLY A 293 -16.80 -16.65 13.86
CA GLY A 293 -17.84 -17.36 14.58
C GLY A 293 -19.23 -17.16 14.00
N SER A 294 -20.17 -17.99 14.44
CA SER A 294 -21.58 -17.82 14.07
C SER A 294 -22.17 -16.54 14.68
N LYS A 295 -23.19 -15.97 14.05
CA LYS A 295 -23.93 -14.80 14.58
C LYS A 295 -24.33 -14.97 16.04
N ARG A 296 -24.83 -16.15 16.41
CA ARG A 296 -25.25 -16.46 17.79
C ARG A 296 -24.06 -16.37 18.77
N LYS A 297 -22.94 -16.97 18.42
CA LYS A 297 -21.72 -16.94 19.23
C LYS A 297 -21.22 -15.49 19.42
N ASN A 298 -21.14 -14.72 18.34
CA ASN A 298 -20.68 -13.35 18.38
C ASN A 298 -21.57 -12.45 19.24
N LEU A 299 -22.90 -12.62 19.17
CA LEU A 299 -23.83 -11.89 20.05
C LEU A 299 -23.60 -12.18 21.53
N MET A 300 -23.22 -13.41 21.89
CA MET A 300 -22.89 -13.75 23.28
C MET A 300 -21.63 -13.02 23.74
N ILE A 301 -20.59 -13.00 22.91
CA ILE A 301 -19.36 -12.28 23.19
C ILE A 301 -19.62 -10.77 23.32
N PHE A 302 -20.37 -10.16 22.41
CA PHE A 302 -20.72 -8.75 22.49
C PHE A 302 -21.49 -8.39 23.76
N ARG A 303 -22.43 -9.25 24.16
CA ARG A 303 -23.16 -9.08 25.43
C ARG A 303 -22.21 -9.09 26.64
N ASP A 304 -21.23 -10.00 26.63
CA ASP A 304 -20.29 -10.11 27.75
C ASP A 304 -19.28 -8.94 27.75
N LEU A 305 -18.86 -8.44 26.59
CA LEU A 305 -18.08 -7.20 26.46
C LEU A 305 -18.82 -5.97 27.03
N LEU A 306 -20.10 -5.81 26.69
CA LEU A 306 -20.96 -4.73 27.24
C LEU A 306 -21.05 -4.80 28.75
N LYS A 307 -21.27 -6.01 29.33
CA LYS A 307 -21.31 -6.21 30.78
C LYS A 307 -20.00 -5.85 31.48
N ASN A 308 -18.87 -6.03 30.78
CA ASN A 308 -17.55 -5.67 31.26
C ASN A 308 -17.16 -4.20 30.99
N GLY A 309 -18.13 -3.35 30.60
CA GLY A 309 -17.94 -1.90 30.47
C GLY A 309 -17.33 -1.44 29.15
N ILE A 310 -17.20 -2.32 28.15
CA ILE A 310 -16.77 -1.90 26.80
C ILE A 310 -17.90 -1.12 26.14
N SER A 311 -17.59 0.07 25.62
CA SER A 311 -18.60 0.92 24.98
C SER A 311 -19.20 0.30 23.71
N PRO A 312 -20.49 0.58 23.42
CA PRO A 312 -21.11 0.12 22.16
C PRO A 312 -20.36 0.57 20.91
N ASP A 313 -19.73 1.74 20.93
CA ASP A 313 -19.00 2.28 19.79
C ASP A 313 -17.75 1.43 19.49
N ARG A 314 -17.00 1.03 20.51
CA ARG A 314 -15.85 0.13 20.35
C ARG A 314 -16.28 -1.25 19.84
N ILE A 315 -17.43 -1.76 20.28
CA ILE A 315 -17.96 -3.03 19.79
C ILE A 315 -18.34 -2.95 18.31
N ARG A 316 -18.84 -1.82 17.82
CA ARG A 316 -19.16 -1.63 16.40
C ARG A 316 -17.93 -1.69 15.48
N GLU A 317 -16.74 -1.48 16.01
CA GLU A 317 -15.49 -1.60 15.26
C GLU A 317 -15.09 -3.05 14.98
N ILE A 318 -15.71 -4.02 15.66
CA ILE A 318 -15.44 -5.44 15.47
C ILE A 318 -16.22 -5.96 14.26
N ASN A 319 -15.51 -6.54 13.30
CA ASN A 319 -16.10 -7.19 12.13
C ASN A 319 -16.49 -8.62 12.50
N ALA A 320 -17.81 -8.85 12.72
CA ALA A 320 -18.33 -10.16 13.18
C ALA A 320 -19.74 -10.44 12.64
N PRO A 321 -19.97 -11.56 11.98
CA PRO A 321 -18.99 -12.55 11.53
C PRO A 321 -17.97 -11.94 10.55
N VAL A 322 -16.70 -12.29 10.72
CA VAL A 322 -15.62 -11.80 9.86
C VAL A 322 -15.73 -12.36 8.44
N GLY A 323 -15.38 -11.52 7.46
CA GLY A 323 -15.29 -11.89 6.04
C GLY A 323 -16.46 -11.37 5.20
N LEU A 324 -16.20 -11.21 3.89
CA LEU A 324 -17.23 -10.87 2.91
C LEU A 324 -18.16 -12.08 2.69
N ASN A 325 -19.45 -11.82 2.52
CA ASN A 325 -20.42 -12.87 2.22
C ASN A 325 -20.26 -13.37 0.76
N ILE A 326 -19.42 -14.38 0.59
CA ILE A 326 -19.18 -15.06 -0.70
C ILE A 326 -19.74 -16.49 -0.72
N GLY A 327 -20.46 -16.90 0.33
CA GLY A 327 -20.96 -18.28 0.46
C GLY A 327 -19.90 -19.29 0.88
N ALA A 328 -18.79 -18.86 1.51
CA ALA A 328 -17.67 -19.68 1.93
C ALA A 328 -18.08 -20.81 2.89
N LEU A 329 -17.59 -22.02 2.63
CA LEU A 329 -17.86 -23.24 3.41
C LEU A 329 -16.57 -23.89 3.95
N THR A 330 -15.53 -23.96 3.12
CA THR A 330 -14.24 -24.58 3.49
C THR A 330 -13.30 -23.58 4.18
N PRO A 331 -12.30 -24.05 4.94
CA PRO A 331 -11.28 -23.16 5.52
C PRO A 331 -10.58 -22.27 4.49
N GLU A 332 -10.34 -22.78 3.29
CA GLU A 332 -9.71 -22.07 2.17
C GLU A 332 -10.62 -20.95 1.65
N GLU A 333 -11.90 -21.22 1.48
CA GLU A 333 -12.91 -20.24 1.06
C GLU A 333 -13.12 -19.16 2.14
N LEU A 334 -13.12 -19.56 3.42
CA LEU A 334 -13.15 -18.63 4.56
C LEU A 334 -11.92 -17.72 4.56
N ALA A 335 -10.73 -18.26 4.27
CA ALA A 335 -9.53 -17.47 4.18
C ALA A 335 -9.61 -16.40 3.07
N VAL A 336 -10.15 -16.77 1.89
CA VAL A 336 -10.40 -15.83 0.79
C VAL A 336 -11.38 -14.74 1.22
N SER A 337 -12.50 -15.11 1.82
CA SER A 337 -13.53 -14.20 2.31
C SER A 337 -12.97 -13.18 3.33
N ILE A 338 -12.20 -13.65 4.30
CA ILE A 338 -11.59 -12.82 5.36
C ILE A 338 -10.51 -11.90 4.79
N MET A 339 -9.60 -12.44 3.97
CA MET A 339 -8.55 -11.63 3.38
C MET A 339 -9.09 -10.60 2.38
N ALA A 340 -10.16 -10.90 1.66
CA ALA A 340 -10.86 -9.94 0.82
C ALA A 340 -11.46 -8.78 1.63
N GLU A 341 -12.06 -9.04 2.80
CA GLU A 341 -12.54 -7.99 3.69
C GLU A 341 -11.41 -7.13 4.24
N ILE A 342 -10.29 -7.73 4.65
CA ILE A 342 -9.10 -7.01 5.09
C ILE A 342 -8.54 -6.14 3.95
N ILE A 343 -8.43 -6.67 2.73
CA ILE A 343 -8.00 -5.89 1.54
C ILE A 343 -8.95 -4.72 1.29
N LYS A 344 -10.27 -4.96 1.37
CA LYS A 344 -11.28 -3.90 1.28
C LYS A 344 -11.04 -2.80 2.31
N CYS A 345 -10.77 -3.15 3.57
CA CYS A 345 -10.44 -2.21 4.64
C CYS A 345 -9.17 -1.40 4.30
N ILE A 346 -8.12 -2.04 3.76
CA ILE A 346 -6.85 -1.39 3.38
C ILE A 346 -7.05 -0.46 2.18
N ARG A 347 -7.80 -0.88 1.16
CA ARG A 347 -7.89 -0.21 -0.14
C ARG A 347 -9.10 0.69 -0.30
N GLY A 348 -10.10 0.60 0.57
CA GLY A 348 -11.33 1.39 0.53
C GLY A 348 -12.32 0.94 -0.55
N GLY A 349 -12.27 -0.33 -0.97
CA GLY A 349 -13.26 -0.92 -1.87
C GLY A 349 -14.62 -1.11 -1.19
N ASP A 350 -15.68 -1.32 -1.95
CA ASP A 350 -17.04 -1.59 -1.43
C ASP A 350 -17.37 -3.10 -1.32
N GLY A 351 -16.52 -3.96 -1.91
CA GLY A 351 -16.71 -5.41 -1.92
C GLY A 351 -17.78 -5.91 -2.88
N LYS A 352 -18.31 -5.04 -3.77
CA LYS A 352 -19.30 -5.43 -4.77
C LYS A 352 -18.63 -6.02 -6.01
N PRO A 353 -19.38 -6.82 -6.81
CA PRO A 353 -18.89 -7.27 -8.11
C PRO A 353 -18.51 -6.10 -9.02
N MET A 354 -17.39 -6.21 -9.73
CA MET A 354 -16.92 -5.22 -10.69
C MET A 354 -17.64 -5.33 -12.06
N LYS A 355 -18.68 -6.16 -12.16
CA LYS A 355 -19.45 -6.35 -13.39
C LYS A 355 -20.16 -5.04 -13.76
N MET A 356 -19.94 -4.54 -14.97
CA MET A 356 -20.67 -3.40 -15.51
C MET A 356 -22.15 -3.75 -15.69
N GLY A 357 -23.06 -2.80 -15.36
CA GLY A 357 -24.46 -2.92 -15.70
C GLY A 357 -24.65 -2.90 -17.21
N MET A 358 -25.66 -3.64 -17.73
CA MET A 358 -25.89 -3.73 -19.18
C MET A 358 -26.20 -2.35 -19.80
N GLU A 359 -26.97 -1.51 -19.14
CA GLU A 359 -27.29 -0.15 -19.60
C GLU A 359 -26.02 0.72 -19.71
N SER A 360 -25.20 0.74 -18.68
CA SER A 360 -23.92 1.47 -18.69
C SER A 360 -22.93 0.91 -19.73
N LEU A 361 -22.99 -0.40 -20.01
CA LEU A 361 -22.15 -1.03 -21.02
C LEU A 361 -22.54 -0.58 -22.43
N LEU A 362 -23.85 -0.55 -22.74
CA LEU A 362 -24.35 -0.12 -24.05
C LEU A 362 -24.05 1.37 -24.30
N GLU A 363 -24.28 2.23 -23.30
CA GLU A 363 -23.95 3.67 -23.40
C GLU A 363 -22.45 3.89 -23.67
N GLN A 364 -21.58 3.13 -22.99
CA GLN A 364 -20.13 3.23 -23.18
C GLN A 364 -19.69 2.71 -24.54
N ILE A 365 -20.34 1.64 -25.07
CA ILE A 365 -20.06 1.11 -26.41
C ILE A 365 -20.47 2.15 -27.49
N GLU A 366 -21.61 2.81 -27.33
CA GLU A 366 -22.05 3.87 -28.24
C GLU A 366 -21.12 5.10 -28.25
N MET A 367 -20.45 5.38 -27.13
CA MET A 367 -19.48 6.48 -27.02
C MET A 367 -18.08 6.14 -27.56
N LEU A 368 -17.80 4.86 -27.87
CA LEU A 368 -16.53 4.51 -28.47
C LEU A 368 -16.43 5.08 -29.89
N PRO A 369 -15.30 5.69 -30.27
CA PRO A 369 -15.09 6.11 -31.65
C PRO A 369 -15.18 4.90 -32.59
N GLU A 370 -15.85 5.07 -33.73
CA GLU A 370 -15.88 4.01 -34.75
C GLU A 370 -14.44 3.58 -35.10
N PRO A 371 -14.19 2.26 -35.22
CA PRO A 371 -12.90 1.80 -35.64
C PRO A 371 -12.56 2.37 -37.02
N THR A 372 -11.53 3.21 -37.08
CA THR A 372 -11.05 3.78 -38.35
C THR A 372 -10.77 2.64 -39.33
N LYS A 373 -11.58 2.53 -40.38
CA LYS A 373 -11.33 1.59 -41.48
C LYS A 373 -9.95 1.91 -42.06
N LYS A 374 -8.96 1.06 -41.83
CA LYS A 374 -7.67 1.19 -42.51
C LYS A 374 -7.90 1.03 -44.00
N PRO A 375 -7.41 1.92 -44.85
CA PRO A 375 -7.38 1.64 -46.29
C PRO A 375 -6.53 0.39 -46.51
N VAL A 376 -7.11 -0.56 -47.15
CA VAL A 376 -6.42 -1.78 -47.66
C VAL A 376 -5.48 -1.30 -48.77
N PHE A 377 -4.19 -1.29 -48.51
CA PHE A 377 -3.14 -1.19 -49.53
C PHE A 377 -2.34 -2.50 -49.51
#